data_6893ebae1e88fbdf6fc2616991d454c8
#
_entry.id   6893ebae1e88fbdf6fc2616991d454c8
#
_cell.length_a   1.000
_cell.length_b   1.000
_cell.length_c   1.000
_cell.angle_alpha   90.00
_cell.angle_beta   90.00
_cell.angle_gamma   90.00
#
_symmetry.space_group_name_H-M   'P 1'
#
loop_
_entity.id
_entity.type
_entity.pdbx_description
1 polymer ?
#
loop_
_entity_poly.entity_id
_entity_poly.type
_entity_poly.pdbx_seq_one_letter_code
_entity_poly.pdbx_strand_id
1 'polypeptide(L)'
;MKICMFYHSLYSDWNHGNAHFLRGIGKELLRRGHELVICEPIDNWSTRNLRQDHGEEPIDDFKTYYPELSSHFYDPDSPEEINQLVAGSDVVIVHEWNSLALVKLLGEIKSRWGYKLLFHDTHHRIISDFRSILKFDFSNFDGALVFGEVLKGIYQKNKLLPKVWTWHEAADATLFRPIPEAEKKGDLVWIGNWGDDEREEELMEFLIRPVKELGIKAKVYGVRYPKKALDALSDAGIEYKGYLPNFKVPEVFSQYRLTVHVPRKPYVKMLPGIPTIRPFEAMACGIPLVSSLWQDKERLFERGQDHLHVSNGIGMRKAIADILQDQQLASKLSSNGRKTILERHTCSHRVDQLEQILLGEEGV
;
A
#
# COMPACT_ATOMS: atom_id res chain seq x y z
N MET A 1 19.67 -5.21 -15.15
CA MET A 1 18.47 -5.58 -15.94
C MET A 1 17.71 -4.31 -16.27
N LYS A 2 17.02 -4.31 -17.40
CA LYS A 2 16.02 -3.29 -17.74
C LYS A 2 14.64 -3.78 -17.35
N ILE A 3 13.96 -3.08 -16.44
CA ILE A 3 12.67 -3.43 -15.88
C ILE A 3 11.64 -2.38 -16.31
N CYS A 4 10.59 -2.79 -16.98
CA CYS A 4 9.49 -1.91 -17.37
C CYS A 4 8.25 -2.22 -16.51
N MET A 5 7.67 -1.20 -15.89
CA MET A 5 6.57 -1.35 -14.92
C MET A 5 5.36 -0.52 -15.35
N PHE A 6 4.26 -1.19 -15.72
CA PHE A 6 3.00 -0.55 -16.03
C PHE A 6 2.14 -0.48 -14.77
N TYR A 7 1.98 0.71 -14.25
CA TYR A 7 1.23 0.96 -13.03
C TYR A 7 0.17 2.03 -13.24
N HIS A 8 -0.73 2.10 -12.28
CA HIS A 8 -1.84 3.02 -12.30
C HIS A 8 -1.38 4.48 -12.17
N SER A 9 -0.55 4.78 -11.17
CA SER A 9 0.14 6.07 -11.04
C SER A 9 1.36 5.97 -10.14
N LEU A 10 2.43 6.66 -10.53
CA LEU A 10 3.61 6.94 -9.72
C LEU A 10 3.45 8.27 -8.97
N TYR A 11 2.97 9.30 -9.67
CA TYR A 11 2.88 10.67 -9.15
C TYR A 11 1.75 10.84 -8.15
N SER A 12 0.61 10.20 -8.39
CA SER A 12 -0.57 10.34 -7.55
C SER A 12 -0.73 9.16 -6.57
N ASP A 13 -1.01 9.47 -5.33
CA ASP A 13 -1.49 8.53 -4.32
C ASP A 13 -2.93 8.83 -3.87
N TRP A 14 -3.64 9.67 -4.62
CA TRP A 14 -5.04 9.97 -4.37
C TRP A 14 -5.88 8.70 -4.49
N ASN A 15 -6.43 8.24 -3.37
CA ASN A 15 -7.14 6.96 -3.24
C ASN A 15 -6.37 5.73 -3.79
N HIS A 16 -5.04 5.78 -3.72
CA HIS A 16 -4.15 4.79 -4.29
C HIS A 16 -3.07 4.36 -3.28
N GLY A 17 -3.38 3.36 -2.44
CA GLY A 17 -2.49 2.92 -1.36
C GLY A 17 -1.18 2.28 -1.81
N ASN A 18 -1.16 1.65 -3.00
CA ASN A 18 0.03 0.97 -3.53
C ASN A 18 1.13 1.93 -4.05
N ALA A 19 0.84 3.24 -4.18
CA ALA A 19 1.84 4.21 -4.64
C ALA A 19 3.11 4.22 -3.78
N HIS A 20 2.99 4.03 -2.47
CA HIS A 20 4.13 3.90 -1.56
C HIS A 20 5.06 2.74 -1.97
N PHE A 21 4.46 1.56 -2.15
CA PHE A 21 5.20 0.35 -2.52
C PHE A 21 5.91 0.53 -3.86
N LEU A 22 5.20 1.01 -4.89
CA LEU A 22 5.77 1.28 -6.20
C LEU A 22 6.99 2.23 -6.12
N ARG A 23 6.84 3.33 -5.37
CA ARG A 23 7.92 4.32 -5.18
C ARG A 23 9.13 3.71 -4.48
N GLY A 24 8.90 2.96 -3.39
CA GLY A 24 9.98 2.31 -2.65
C GLY A 24 10.70 1.22 -3.45
N ILE A 25 9.96 0.40 -4.20
CA ILE A 25 10.53 -0.60 -5.11
C ILE A 25 11.33 0.08 -6.24
N GLY A 26 10.77 1.13 -6.85
CA GLY A 26 11.44 1.87 -7.92
C GLY A 26 12.78 2.47 -7.46
N LYS A 27 12.80 3.12 -6.30
CA LYS A 27 14.04 3.64 -5.69
C LYS A 27 15.08 2.55 -5.47
N GLU A 28 14.66 1.43 -4.88
CA GLU A 28 15.58 0.34 -4.57
C GLU A 28 16.14 -0.33 -5.83
N LEU A 29 15.32 -0.51 -6.88
CA LEU A 29 15.79 -1.01 -8.17
C LEU A 29 16.84 -0.08 -8.79
N LEU A 30 16.59 1.23 -8.82
CA LEU A 30 17.56 2.21 -9.30
C LEU A 30 18.86 2.21 -8.47
N ARG A 31 18.74 2.14 -7.14
CA ARG A 31 19.89 2.05 -6.22
C ARG A 31 20.78 0.83 -6.50
N ARG A 32 20.18 -0.29 -6.96
CA ARG A 32 20.92 -1.51 -7.34
C ARG A 32 21.49 -1.47 -8.76
N GLY A 33 21.28 -0.37 -9.48
CA GLY A 33 21.81 -0.20 -10.83
C GLY A 33 20.98 -0.87 -11.92
N HIS A 34 19.69 -1.17 -11.66
CA HIS A 34 18.77 -1.54 -12.72
C HIS A 34 18.36 -0.33 -13.55
N GLU A 35 18.13 -0.52 -14.83
CA GLU A 35 17.41 0.45 -15.66
C GLU A 35 15.92 0.29 -15.41
N LEU A 36 15.25 1.35 -15.03
CA LEU A 36 13.83 1.34 -14.66
C LEU A 36 13.02 2.26 -15.57
N VAL A 37 11.97 1.71 -16.15
CA VAL A 37 10.96 2.44 -16.93
C VAL A 37 9.62 2.25 -16.25
N ILE A 38 9.07 3.30 -15.63
CA ILE A 38 7.72 3.27 -15.07
C ILE A 38 6.77 3.93 -16.06
N CYS A 39 5.66 3.27 -16.37
CA CYS A 39 4.68 3.70 -17.36
C CYS A 39 3.32 3.94 -16.70
N GLU A 40 2.74 5.11 -16.97
CA GLU A 40 1.39 5.51 -16.54
C GLU A 40 0.51 5.85 -17.73
N PRO A 41 -0.78 5.48 -17.76
CA PRO A 41 -1.69 5.97 -18.80
C PRO A 41 -1.89 7.49 -18.66
N ILE A 42 -1.92 8.21 -19.81
CA ILE A 42 -2.07 9.67 -19.86
C ILE A 42 -3.26 10.16 -19.04
N ASP A 43 -4.36 9.44 -19.09
CA ASP A 43 -5.60 9.82 -18.41
C ASP A 43 -5.94 8.87 -17.23
N ASN A 44 -4.97 8.67 -16.33
CA ASN A 44 -5.27 7.89 -15.14
C ASN A 44 -6.16 8.67 -14.15
N TRP A 45 -7.14 7.97 -13.59
CA TRP A 45 -8.15 8.57 -12.72
C TRP A 45 -7.58 9.15 -11.41
N SER A 46 -6.51 8.57 -10.86
CA SER A 46 -5.90 9.04 -9.61
C SER A 46 -5.27 10.41 -9.80
N THR A 47 -4.46 10.58 -10.84
CA THR A 47 -3.82 11.86 -11.16
C THR A 47 -4.85 12.91 -11.57
N ARG A 48 -5.89 12.51 -12.33
CA ARG A 48 -6.98 13.42 -12.70
C ARG A 48 -7.72 13.95 -11.48
N ASN A 49 -8.11 13.09 -10.54
CA ASN A 49 -8.79 13.52 -9.31
C ASN A 49 -7.85 14.34 -8.41
N LEU A 50 -6.57 13.97 -8.31
CA LEU A 50 -5.60 14.75 -7.56
C LEU A 50 -5.51 16.18 -8.09
N ARG A 51 -5.37 16.33 -9.42
CA ARG A 51 -5.32 17.66 -10.06
C ARG A 51 -6.59 18.45 -9.89
N GLN A 52 -7.73 17.78 -9.99
CA GLN A 52 -9.04 18.44 -9.82
C GLN A 52 -9.22 18.98 -8.40
N ASP A 53 -8.80 18.22 -7.38
CA ASP A 53 -9.04 18.55 -5.99
C ASP A 53 -7.93 19.47 -5.40
N HIS A 54 -6.69 19.38 -5.91
CA HIS A 54 -5.50 19.98 -5.27
C HIS A 54 -4.54 20.67 -6.24
N GLY A 55 -4.83 20.71 -7.55
CA GLY A 55 -3.96 21.33 -8.56
C GLY A 55 -2.66 20.54 -8.80
N GLU A 56 -1.61 21.24 -9.23
CA GLU A 56 -0.31 20.61 -9.56
C GLU A 56 0.64 20.50 -8.35
N GLU A 57 0.39 21.24 -7.25
CA GLU A 57 1.30 21.31 -6.10
C GLU A 57 1.72 19.92 -5.56
N PRO A 58 0.81 18.92 -5.39
CA PRO A 58 1.22 17.59 -4.89
C PRO A 58 2.15 16.84 -5.86
N ILE A 59 2.04 17.11 -7.18
CA ILE A 59 2.91 16.51 -8.21
C ILE A 59 4.29 17.16 -8.17
N ASP A 60 4.37 18.46 -7.98
CA ASP A 60 5.66 19.17 -7.85
C ASP A 60 6.34 18.81 -6.53
N ASP A 61 5.59 18.69 -5.46
CA ASP A 61 6.07 18.13 -4.18
C ASP A 61 6.66 16.74 -4.39
N PHE A 62 5.95 15.84 -5.11
CA PHE A 62 6.45 14.50 -5.40
C PHE A 62 7.84 14.53 -6.03
N LYS A 63 8.07 15.37 -7.04
CA LYS A 63 9.39 15.51 -7.71
C LYS A 63 10.49 15.95 -6.76
N THR A 64 10.14 16.69 -5.71
CA THR A 64 11.08 17.12 -4.67
C THR A 64 11.46 15.97 -3.73
N TYR A 65 10.49 15.10 -3.38
CA TYR A 65 10.73 13.95 -2.50
C TYR A 65 11.36 12.76 -3.22
N TYR A 66 11.12 12.62 -4.52
CA TYR A 66 11.58 11.51 -5.37
C TYR A 66 12.22 12.00 -6.67
N PRO A 67 13.32 12.78 -6.59
CA PRO A 67 13.95 13.37 -7.78
C PRO A 67 14.51 12.31 -8.76
N GLU A 68 14.78 11.09 -8.26
CA GLU A 68 15.26 9.95 -9.04
C GLU A 68 14.16 9.19 -9.77
N LEU A 69 12.89 9.39 -9.41
CA LEU A 69 11.75 8.69 -10.02
C LEU A 69 11.03 9.55 -11.05
N SER A 70 10.81 8.98 -12.21
CA SER A 70 9.98 9.57 -13.25
C SER A 70 9.09 8.52 -13.90
N SER A 71 8.02 8.95 -14.53
CA SER A 71 7.09 8.10 -15.26
C SER A 71 6.99 8.54 -16.71
N HIS A 72 6.87 7.56 -17.60
CA HIS A 72 6.51 7.74 -19.00
C HIS A 72 4.99 7.65 -19.13
N PHE A 73 4.38 8.75 -19.55
CA PHE A 73 2.95 8.74 -19.85
C PHE A 73 2.73 8.17 -21.24
N TYR A 74 1.79 7.24 -21.38
CA TYR A 74 1.48 6.60 -22.64
C TYR A 74 -0.02 6.67 -22.94
N ASP A 75 -0.33 6.70 -24.23
CA ASP A 75 -1.71 6.52 -24.71
C ASP A 75 -2.08 5.03 -24.69
N PRO A 76 -3.07 4.61 -23.87
CA PRO A 76 -3.50 3.22 -23.82
C PRO A 76 -4.02 2.67 -25.15
N ASP A 77 -4.41 3.53 -26.07
CA ASP A 77 -4.92 3.18 -27.39
C ASP A 77 -3.82 3.19 -28.47
N SER A 78 -2.55 3.42 -28.10
CA SER A 78 -1.40 3.39 -29.01
C SER A 78 -0.52 2.15 -28.82
N PRO A 79 -0.75 1.04 -29.57
CA PRO A 79 0.11 -0.15 -29.51
C PRO A 79 1.57 0.12 -29.87
N GLU A 80 1.82 1.05 -30.78
CA GLU A 80 3.18 1.45 -31.19
C GLU A 80 3.97 2.04 -30.02
N GLU A 81 3.36 2.95 -29.26
CA GLU A 81 4.01 3.58 -28.11
C GLU A 81 4.32 2.54 -27.03
N ILE A 82 3.35 1.66 -26.71
CA ILE A 82 3.53 0.57 -25.74
C ILE A 82 4.66 -0.37 -26.19
N ASN A 83 4.71 -0.70 -27.48
CA ASN A 83 5.76 -1.55 -28.04
C ASN A 83 7.16 -0.91 -27.94
N GLN A 84 7.27 0.42 -28.07
CA GLN A 84 8.53 1.14 -27.88
C GLN A 84 8.97 1.16 -26.41
N LEU A 85 8.04 1.34 -25.47
CA LEU A 85 8.33 1.38 -24.03
C LEU A 85 8.93 0.07 -23.52
N VAL A 86 8.46 -1.08 -24.02
CA VAL A 86 8.98 -2.40 -23.59
C VAL A 86 10.23 -2.85 -24.36
N ALA A 87 10.66 -2.10 -25.38
CA ALA A 87 11.80 -2.48 -26.22
C ALA A 87 13.07 -2.67 -25.39
N GLY A 88 13.71 -3.83 -25.52
CA GLY A 88 14.94 -4.17 -24.81
C GLY A 88 14.76 -4.40 -23.31
N SER A 89 13.53 -4.51 -22.80
CA SER A 89 13.30 -4.87 -21.41
C SER A 89 13.64 -6.35 -21.17
N ASP A 90 14.25 -6.65 -20.03
CA ASP A 90 14.44 -8.01 -19.52
C ASP A 90 13.16 -8.51 -18.83
N VAL A 91 12.45 -7.58 -18.17
CA VAL A 91 11.25 -7.86 -17.39
C VAL A 91 10.20 -6.79 -17.62
N VAL A 92 8.95 -7.21 -17.76
CA VAL A 92 7.77 -6.34 -17.78
C VAL A 92 6.84 -6.76 -16.63
N ILE A 93 6.50 -5.82 -15.75
CA ILE A 93 5.54 -6.02 -14.66
C ILE A 93 4.32 -5.16 -14.95
N VAL A 94 3.14 -5.77 -14.99
CA VAL A 94 1.87 -5.06 -15.20
C VAL A 94 0.96 -5.21 -13.98
N HIS A 95 0.58 -4.07 -13.42
CA HIS A 95 -0.29 -4.01 -12.25
C HIS A 95 -1.76 -4.21 -12.62
N GLU A 96 -2.53 -4.84 -11.74
CA GLU A 96 -3.94 -5.22 -11.94
C GLU A 96 -4.91 -4.08 -12.30
N TRP A 97 -4.57 -2.83 -11.99
CA TRP A 97 -5.39 -1.67 -12.32
C TRP A 97 -5.24 -1.19 -13.78
N ASN A 98 -4.46 -1.89 -14.59
CA ASN A 98 -4.36 -1.60 -16.01
C ASN A 98 -5.52 -2.21 -16.82
N SER A 99 -5.70 -1.74 -18.04
CA SER A 99 -6.77 -2.18 -18.93
C SER A 99 -6.55 -3.63 -19.43
N LEU A 100 -7.65 -4.31 -19.73
CA LEU A 100 -7.60 -5.64 -20.34
C LEU A 100 -6.84 -5.63 -21.69
N ALA A 101 -7.00 -4.53 -22.45
CA ALA A 101 -6.33 -4.35 -23.75
C ALA A 101 -4.80 -4.29 -23.58
N LEU A 102 -4.30 -3.52 -22.61
CA LEU A 102 -2.86 -3.47 -22.32
C LEU A 102 -2.30 -4.82 -21.91
N VAL A 103 -2.97 -5.52 -20.99
CA VAL A 103 -2.52 -6.84 -20.51
C VAL A 103 -2.43 -7.84 -21.65
N LYS A 104 -3.43 -7.87 -22.54
CA LYS A 104 -3.43 -8.70 -23.73
C LYS A 104 -2.30 -8.33 -24.70
N LEU A 105 -2.16 -7.05 -25.02
CA LEU A 105 -1.13 -6.54 -25.92
C LEU A 105 0.28 -6.92 -25.44
N LEU A 106 0.58 -6.73 -24.14
CA LEU A 106 1.88 -7.08 -23.56
C LEU A 106 2.16 -8.59 -23.71
N GLY A 107 1.13 -9.45 -23.58
CA GLY A 107 1.26 -10.88 -23.86
C GLY A 107 1.54 -11.18 -25.34
N GLU A 108 0.86 -10.51 -26.26
CA GLU A 108 1.03 -10.71 -27.71
C GLU A 108 2.40 -10.30 -28.23
N ILE A 109 2.93 -9.16 -27.77
CA ILE A 109 4.25 -8.66 -28.22
C ILE A 109 5.45 -9.26 -27.47
N LYS A 110 5.22 -10.05 -26.42
CA LYS A 110 6.27 -10.69 -25.63
C LYS A 110 7.26 -11.49 -26.45
N SER A 111 6.79 -12.30 -27.39
CA SER A 111 7.65 -13.13 -28.24
C SER A 111 8.60 -12.33 -29.11
N ARG A 112 8.27 -11.09 -29.46
CA ARG A 112 9.12 -10.19 -30.24
C ARG A 112 10.33 -9.71 -29.45
N TRP A 113 10.15 -9.44 -28.13
CA TRP A 113 11.15 -8.80 -27.28
C TRP A 113 11.84 -9.76 -26.33
N GLY A 114 11.20 -10.90 -25.98
CA GLY A 114 11.77 -11.94 -25.13
C GLY A 114 11.78 -11.65 -23.63
N TYR A 115 11.07 -10.60 -23.18
CA TYR A 115 11.03 -10.26 -21.76
C TYR A 115 10.25 -11.29 -20.91
N LYS A 116 10.56 -11.37 -19.63
CA LYS A 116 9.72 -12.04 -18.65
C LYS A 116 8.52 -11.16 -18.31
N LEU A 117 7.30 -11.69 -18.41
CA LEU A 117 6.05 -10.95 -18.18
C LEU A 117 5.37 -11.41 -16.90
N LEU A 118 5.24 -10.49 -15.93
CA LEU A 118 4.67 -10.75 -14.62
C LEU A 118 3.43 -9.87 -14.37
N PHE A 119 2.39 -10.47 -13.83
CA PHE A 119 1.20 -9.76 -13.35
C PHE A 119 1.38 -9.42 -11.87
N HIS A 120 1.02 -8.20 -11.43
CA HIS A 120 1.11 -7.80 -10.02
C HIS A 120 -0.27 -7.47 -9.47
N ASP A 121 -0.73 -8.23 -8.47
CA ASP A 121 -2.04 -8.06 -7.82
C ASP A 121 -1.86 -7.68 -6.35
N THR A 122 -2.40 -6.52 -5.99
CA THR A 122 -2.34 -5.93 -4.65
C THR A 122 -3.72 -5.57 -4.08
N HIS A 123 -4.79 -6.19 -4.62
CA HIS A 123 -6.14 -5.83 -4.21
C HIS A 123 -7.00 -7.06 -3.93
N HIS A 124 -8.14 -6.85 -3.28
CA HIS A 124 -9.10 -7.92 -2.98
C HIS A 124 -10.04 -8.27 -4.15
N ARG A 125 -9.83 -7.71 -5.36
CA ARG A 125 -10.72 -7.92 -6.53
C ARG A 125 -10.90 -9.38 -6.89
N ILE A 126 -9.87 -10.20 -6.71
CA ILE A 126 -9.98 -11.64 -6.97
C ILE A 126 -11.06 -12.32 -6.12
N ILE A 127 -11.48 -11.70 -5.01
CA ILE A 127 -12.59 -12.17 -4.17
C ILE A 127 -13.85 -11.38 -4.41
N SER A 128 -13.76 -10.04 -4.46
CA SER A 128 -14.94 -9.18 -4.57
C SER A 128 -15.51 -9.09 -5.97
N ASP A 129 -14.67 -9.30 -7.00
CA ASP A 129 -15.06 -9.29 -8.40
C ASP A 129 -14.23 -10.29 -9.22
N PHE A 130 -14.33 -11.56 -8.88
CA PHE A 130 -13.59 -12.64 -9.56
C PHE A 130 -13.82 -12.67 -11.08
N ARG A 131 -15.05 -12.32 -11.52
CA ARG A 131 -15.38 -12.32 -12.95
C ARG A 131 -14.58 -11.29 -13.73
N SER A 132 -14.18 -10.18 -13.14
CA SER A 132 -13.33 -9.18 -13.82
C SER A 132 -11.90 -9.70 -13.99
N ILE A 133 -11.39 -10.45 -13.02
CA ILE A 133 -10.05 -11.07 -13.11
C ILE A 133 -10.01 -12.13 -14.22
N LEU A 134 -11.07 -12.91 -14.42
CA LEU A 134 -11.15 -13.91 -15.49
C LEU A 134 -11.18 -13.31 -16.90
N LYS A 135 -11.37 -12.00 -17.06
CA LYS A 135 -11.32 -11.33 -18.36
C LYS A 135 -9.89 -11.01 -18.82
N PHE A 136 -8.91 -11.04 -17.92
CA PHE A 136 -7.51 -10.84 -18.30
C PHE A 136 -7.03 -12.02 -19.14
N ASP A 137 -6.30 -11.72 -20.20
CA ASP A 137 -5.61 -12.74 -21.01
C ASP A 137 -4.22 -13.00 -20.43
N PHE A 138 -4.08 -14.07 -19.68
CA PHE A 138 -2.82 -14.48 -19.07
C PHE A 138 -2.04 -15.52 -19.89
N SER A 139 -2.47 -15.86 -21.11
CA SER A 139 -1.93 -16.97 -21.90
C SER A 139 -0.40 -16.93 -22.10
N ASN A 140 0.16 -15.73 -22.18
CA ASN A 140 1.60 -15.50 -22.41
C ASN A 140 2.35 -14.99 -21.18
N PHE A 141 1.74 -15.01 -20.00
CA PHE A 141 2.39 -14.59 -18.77
C PHE A 141 3.27 -15.69 -18.18
N ASP A 142 4.42 -15.30 -17.60
CA ASP A 142 5.31 -16.23 -16.88
C ASP A 142 4.84 -16.49 -15.45
N GLY A 143 4.09 -15.57 -14.88
CA GLY A 143 3.54 -15.73 -13.54
C GLY A 143 2.94 -14.46 -12.94
N ALA A 144 2.56 -14.56 -11.66
CA ALA A 144 2.05 -13.44 -10.88
C ALA A 144 2.81 -13.22 -9.57
N LEU A 145 2.93 -11.94 -9.21
CA LEU A 145 3.34 -11.45 -7.91
C LEU A 145 2.07 -11.05 -7.14
N VAL A 146 1.81 -11.66 -6.00
CA VAL A 146 0.60 -11.40 -5.22
C VAL A 146 0.96 -11.09 -3.76
N PHE A 147 0.25 -10.18 -3.13
CA PHE A 147 0.65 -9.62 -1.82
C PHE A 147 0.21 -10.45 -0.60
N GLY A 148 0.01 -11.76 -0.76
CA GLY A 148 -0.28 -12.68 0.34
C GLY A 148 -0.47 -14.13 -0.10
N GLU A 149 -0.14 -15.07 0.77
CA GLU A 149 -0.26 -16.52 0.52
C GLU A 149 -1.71 -16.95 0.21
N VAL A 150 -2.68 -16.25 0.79
CA VAL A 150 -4.11 -16.52 0.50
C VAL A 150 -4.45 -16.23 -0.96
N LEU A 151 -3.92 -15.16 -1.54
CA LEU A 151 -4.09 -14.86 -2.97
C LEU A 151 -3.37 -15.89 -3.83
N LYS A 152 -2.11 -16.20 -3.50
CA LYS A 152 -1.34 -17.25 -4.18
C LYS A 152 -2.15 -18.55 -4.27
N GLY A 153 -2.71 -19.00 -3.14
CA GLY A 153 -3.57 -20.18 -3.12
C GLY A 153 -4.81 -20.08 -4.03
N ILE A 154 -5.43 -18.88 -4.12
CA ILE A 154 -6.58 -18.66 -5.02
C ILE A 154 -6.16 -18.72 -6.48
N TYR A 155 -5.07 -18.05 -6.86
CA TYR A 155 -4.53 -18.10 -8.23
C TYR A 155 -4.16 -19.51 -8.65
N GLN A 156 -3.48 -20.27 -7.79
CA GLN A 156 -3.07 -21.66 -8.04
C GLN A 156 -4.27 -22.60 -8.17
N LYS A 157 -5.23 -22.50 -7.23
CA LYS A 157 -6.46 -23.32 -7.25
C LYS A 157 -7.25 -23.15 -8.54
N ASN A 158 -7.30 -21.94 -9.06
CA ASN A 158 -8.02 -21.61 -10.29
C ASN A 158 -7.15 -21.74 -11.55
N LYS A 159 -5.88 -22.11 -11.42
CA LYS A 159 -4.93 -22.28 -12.53
C LYS A 159 -4.85 -21.04 -13.44
N LEU A 160 -4.87 -19.84 -12.84
CA LEU A 160 -4.91 -18.60 -13.61
C LEU A 160 -3.58 -18.30 -14.30
N LEU A 161 -2.46 -18.68 -13.68
CA LEU A 161 -1.11 -18.44 -14.16
C LEU A 161 -0.20 -19.64 -13.87
N PRO A 162 0.86 -19.87 -14.66
CA PRO A 162 1.75 -21.03 -14.50
C PRO A 162 2.54 -21.00 -13.20
N LYS A 163 2.99 -19.82 -12.77
CA LYS A 163 3.70 -19.61 -11.52
C LYS A 163 3.07 -18.45 -10.74
N VAL A 164 3.08 -18.54 -9.40
CA VAL A 164 2.56 -17.49 -8.53
C VAL A 164 3.46 -17.39 -7.31
N TRP A 165 3.97 -16.19 -7.05
CA TRP A 165 4.82 -15.91 -5.90
C TRP A 165 4.15 -14.93 -4.97
N THR A 166 4.33 -15.15 -3.68
CA THR A 166 3.94 -14.16 -2.67
C THR A 166 4.98 -13.05 -2.62
N TRP A 167 4.52 -11.84 -2.86
CA TRP A 167 5.34 -10.63 -2.85
C TRP A 167 4.59 -9.55 -2.06
N HIS A 168 4.80 -9.59 -0.74
CA HIS A 168 4.09 -8.72 0.20
C HIS A 168 4.39 -7.24 -0.02
N GLU A 169 3.47 -6.39 0.41
CA GLU A 169 3.73 -4.98 0.65
C GLU A 169 4.95 -4.81 1.59
N ALA A 170 5.59 -3.65 1.55
CA ALA A 170 6.75 -3.31 2.36
C ALA A 170 6.89 -1.80 2.53
N ALA A 171 7.70 -1.37 3.50
CA ALA A 171 7.99 0.03 3.70
C ALA A 171 9.24 0.49 2.96
N ASP A 172 9.18 1.68 2.34
CA ASP A 172 10.38 2.45 1.99
C ASP A 172 10.99 3.03 3.28
N ALA A 173 11.83 2.25 3.95
CA ALA A 173 12.44 2.65 5.22
C ALA A 173 13.47 3.78 5.10
N THR A 174 13.78 4.24 3.89
CA THR A 174 14.62 5.41 3.67
C THR A 174 13.86 6.72 3.91
N LEU A 175 12.59 6.73 3.55
CA LEU A 175 11.68 7.84 3.76
C LEU A 175 10.83 7.64 5.03
N PHE A 176 10.24 6.45 5.19
CA PHE A 176 9.39 6.11 6.35
C PHE A 176 10.26 5.70 7.52
N ARG A 177 10.62 6.68 8.32
CA ARG A 177 11.49 6.53 9.49
C ARG A 177 11.06 7.51 10.59
N PRO A 178 11.46 7.26 11.85
CA PRO A 178 11.24 8.22 12.92
C PRO A 178 11.88 9.56 12.61
N ILE A 179 11.17 10.65 12.88
CA ILE A 179 11.69 12.00 12.86
C ILE A 179 11.89 12.41 14.32
N PRO A 180 13.15 12.47 14.80
CA PRO A 180 13.46 12.85 16.16
C PRO A 180 12.96 14.27 16.49
N GLU A 181 12.62 14.51 17.75
CA GLU A 181 12.33 15.83 18.31
C GLU A 181 11.10 16.55 17.68
N ALA A 182 10.27 15.82 16.93
CA ALA A 182 9.03 16.41 16.42
C ALA A 182 8.07 16.76 17.56
N GLU A 183 7.61 18.00 17.57
CA GLU A 183 6.61 18.46 18.55
C GLU A 183 5.30 17.67 18.41
N LYS A 184 4.80 17.13 19.52
CA LYS A 184 3.52 16.39 19.52
C LYS A 184 2.35 17.37 19.44
N LYS A 185 1.54 17.23 18.38
CA LYS A 185 0.36 18.06 18.11
C LYS A 185 -0.96 17.42 18.55
N GLY A 186 -0.92 16.14 18.89
CA GLY A 186 -2.09 15.40 19.33
C GLY A 186 -1.76 13.98 19.81
N ASP A 187 -2.79 13.28 20.22
CA ASP A 187 -2.67 11.93 20.76
C ASP A 187 -2.74 10.88 19.67
N LEU A 188 -3.77 10.93 18.82
CA LEU A 188 -4.03 9.91 17.80
C LEU A 188 -4.12 10.55 16.41
N VAL A 189 -3.51 9.90 15.42
CA VAL A 189 -3.76 10.19 14.01
C VAL A 189 -4.21 8.94 13.28
N TRP A 190 -5.19 9.09 12.39
CA TRP A 190 -5.56 8.05 11.46
C TRP A 190 -5.42 8.56 10.02
N ILE A 191 -4.78 7.75 9.16
CA ILE A 191 -4.55 8.08 7.76
C ILE A 191 -5.16 6.96 6.91
N GLY A 192 -6.23 7.29 6.21
CA GLY A 192 -6.95 6.35 5.36
C GLY A 192 -8.26 6.92 4.84
N ASN A 193 -8.75 6.38 3.75
CA ASN A 193 -10.01 6.78 3.16
C ASN A 193 -11.18 6.21 3.97
N TRP A 194 -12.37 6.75 3.82
CA TRP A 194 -13.57 6.22 4.51
C TRP A 194 -13.83 4.76 4.14
N GLY A 195 -13.58 4.41 2.87
CA GLY A 195 -13.60 3.03 2.40
C GLY A 195 -14.99 2.57 2.00
N ASP A 196 -15.83 3.52 1.63
CA ASP A 196 -17.21 3.29 1.17
C ASP A 196 -17.96 2.40 2.20
N ASP A 197 -18.69 1.37 1.77
CA ASP A 197 -19.43 0.50 2.70
C ASP A 197 -18.57 -0.62 3.34
N GLU A 198 -17.26 -0.67 3.03
CA GLU A 198 -16.41 -1.79 3.42
C GLU A 198 -15.86 -1.71 4.85
N ARG A 199 -15.93 -0.55 5.54
CA ARG A 199 -15.45 -0.40 6.93
C ARG A 199 -16.09 0.73 7.73
N GLU A 200 -17.28 1.16 7.37
CA GLU A 200 -17.98 2.25 8.06
C GLU A 200 -18.25 1.92 9.54
N GLU A 201 -18.83 0.75 9.80
CA GLU A 201 -19.14 0.30 11.15
C GLU A 201 -17.87 0.11 11.99
N GLU A 202 -16.82 -0.41 11.36
CA GLU A 202 -15.53 -0.63 12.00
C GLU A 202 -14.84 0.70 12.34
N LEU A 203 -14.95 1.74 11.49
CA LEU A 203 -14.43 3.06 11.82
C LEU A 203 -15.20 3.73 12.95
N MET A 204 -16.51 3.52 13.01
CA MET A 204 -17.31 3.98 14.15
C MET A 204 -16.90 3.28 15.45
N GLU A 205 -16.67 1.96 15.40
CA GLU A 205 -16.33 1.15 16.57
C GLU A 205 -14.90 1.34 17.04
N PHE A 206 -13.94 1.30 16.11
CA PHE A 206 -12.50 1.24 16.45
C PHE A 206 -11.77 2.58 16.40
N LEU A 207 -12.37 3.63 15.85
CA LEU A 207 -11.78 4.96 15.79
C LEU A 207 -12.65 6.01 16.49
N ILE A 208 -13.87 6.23 16.00
CA ILE A 208 -14.66 7.40 16.36
C ILE A 208 -15.14 7.34 17.82
N ARG A 209 -15.77 6.22 18.23
CA ARG A 209 -16.26 6.05 19.61
C ARG A 209 -15.12 6.06 20.64
N PRO A 210 -14.01 5.30 20.46
CA PRO A 210 -12.89 5.35 21.40
C PRO A 210 -12.31 6.76 21.59
N VAL A 211 -12.13 7.53 20.50
CA VAL A 211 -11.64 8.91 20.59
C VAL A 211 -12.60 9.80 21.35
N LYS A 212 -13.91 9.72 21.04
CA LYS A 212 -14.96 10.50 21.73
C LYS A 212 -15.01 10.19 23.22
N GLU A 213 -15.01 8.90 23.57
CA GLU A 213 -15.12 8.45 24.97
C GLU A 213 -13.88 8.77 25.81
N LEU A 214 -12.70 8.81 25.18
CA LEU A 214 -11.45 9.19 25.86
C LEU A 214 -11.23 10.70 25.92
N GLY A 215 -11.94 11.46 25.09
CA GLY A 215 -11.76 12.91 25.01
C GLY A 215 -10.37 13.34 24.53
N ILE A 216 -9.71 12.50 23.72
CA ILE A 216 -8.34 12.70 23.24
C ILE A 216 -8.30 13.56 21.97
N LYS A 217 -7.15 14.22 21.74
CA LYS A 217 -6.93 15.05 20.56
C LYS A 217 -6.55 14.16 19.36
N ALA A 218 -7.46 14.06 18.39
CA ALA A 218 -7.27 13.21 17.22
C ALA A 218 -7.43 13.96 15.89
N LYS A 219 -6.69 13.51 14.87
CA LYS A 219 -6.85 13.96 13.48
C LYS A 219 -7.01 12.79 12.52
N VAL A 220 -7.74 13.07 11.44
CA VAL A 220 -7.99 12.13 10.36
C VAL A 220 -7.60 12.76 9.03
N TYR A 221 -6.84 11.99 8.24
CA TYR A 221 -6.49 12.31 6.86
C TYR A 221 -7.02 11.24 5.92
N GLY A 222 -7.46 11.64 4.75
CA GLY A 222 -7.94 10.74 3.70
C GLY A 222 -8.92 11.43 2.76
N VAL A 223 -9.32 10.74 1.72
CA VAL A 223 -10.26 11.24 0.71
C VAL A 223 -11.57 10.46 0.74
N ARG A 224 -12.59 10.97 0.01
CA ARG A 224 -13.90 10.33 -0.17
C ARG A 224 -14.67 10.12 1.14
N TYR A 225 -14.65 11.12 2.00
CA TYR A 225 -15.47 11.14 3.21
C TYR A 225 -16.86 11.71 2.88
N PRO A 226 -17.94 10.92 3.00
CA PRO A 226 -19.29 11.43 2.81
C PRO A 226 -19.68 12.35 3.99
N LYS A 227 -20.70 13.19 3.77
CA LYS A 227 -21.16 14.15 4.81
C LYS A 227 -21.42 13.47 6.17
N LYS A 228 -22.09 12.29 6.17
CA LYS A 228 -22.34 11.54 7.41
C LYS A 228 -21.08 11.19 8.20
N ALA A 229 -19.98 10.90 7.47
CA ALA A 229 -18.69 10.60 8.08
C ALA A 229 -18.06 11.85 8.68
N LEU A 230 -18.10 12.99 7.97
CA LEU A 230 -17.61 14.27 8.47
C LEU A 230 -18.39 14.75 9.71
N ASP A 231 -19.70 14.59 9.69
CA ASP A 231 -20.56 14.89 10.84
C ASP A 231 -20.17 14.02 12.05
N ALA A 232 -19.97 12.71 11.88
CA ALA A 232 -19.56 11.79 12.94
C ALA A 232 -18.17 12.11 13.51
N LEU A 233 -17.21 12.51 12.67
CA LEU A 233 -15.89 12.97 13.11
C LEU A 233 -16.02 14.24 13.94
N SER A 234 -16.77 15.23 13.46
CA SER A 234 -17.02 16.50 14.15
C SER A 234 -17.68 16.28 15.52
N ASP A 235 -18.70 15.44 15.60
CA ASP A 235 -19.40 15.08 16.84
C ASP A 235 -18.50 14.37 17.87
N ALA A 236 -17.43 13.76 17.40
CA ALA A 236 -16.42 13.11 18.25
C ALA A 236 -15.23 14.03 18.58
N GLY A 237 -15.24 15.28 18.13
CA GLY A 237 -14.12 16.20 18.30
C GLY A 237 -12.87 15.85 17.50
N ILE A 238 -13.03 15.06 16.42
CA ILE A 238 -11.94 14.65 15.54
C ILE A 238 -11.80 15.65 14.39
N GLU A 239 -10.62 16.23 14.23
CA GLU A 239 -10.33 17.15 13.14
C GLU A 239 -10.08 16.39 11.83
N TYR A 240 -10.88 16.65 10.78
CA TYR A 240 -10.64 16.13 9.44
C TYR A 240 -9.77 17.09 8.64
N LYS A 241 -8.70 16.55 8.01
CA LYS A 241 -7.69 17.35 7.30
C LYS A 241 -7.68 17.12 5.79
N GLY A 242 -8.52 16.21 5.28
CA GLY A 242 -8.55 15.90 3.84
C GLY A 242 -7.36 15.10 3.38
N TYR A 243 -6.98 15.30 2.13
CA TYR A 243 -5.86 14.60 1.48
C TYR A 243 -4.53 14.87 2.17
N LEU A 244 -3.72 13.83 2.26
CA LEU A 244 -2.32 13.88 2.68
C LEU A 244 -1.48 13.12 1.66
N PRO A 245 -0.53 13.76 0.97
CA PRO A 245 0.44 13.04 0.14
C PRO A 245 1.18 11.99 0.96
N ASN A 246 1.30 10.78 0.43
CA ASN A 246 1.86 9.66 1.17
C ASN A 246 3.29 9.93 1.66
N PHE A 247 4.10 10.63 0.89
CA PHE A 247 5.48 10.98 1.27
C PHE A 247 5.56 11.97 2.44
N LYS A 248 4.46 12.66 2.81
CA LYS A 248 4.36 13.51 4.01
C LYS A 248 3.85 12.75 5.24
N VAL A 249 3.47 11.48 5.10
CA VAL A 249 2.99 10.65 6.22
C VAL A 249 3.99 10.54 7.37
N PRO A 250 5.30 10.36 7.14
CA PRO A 250 6.28 10.30 8.24
C PRO A 250 6.28 11.55 9.12
N GLU A 251 6.15 12.74 8.51
CA GLU A 251 6.07 14.01 9.24
C GLU A 251 4.82 14.06 10.12
N VAL A 252 3.69 13.60 9.58
CA VAL A 252 2.43 13.56 10.34
C VAL A 252 2.51 12.52 11.45
N PHE A 253 2.99 11.30 11.20
CA PHE A 253 3.14 10.29 12.23
C PHE A 253 4.06 10.74 13.38
N SER A 254 5.12 11.48 13.07
CA SER A 254 6.03 12.00 14.10
C SER A 254 5.36 12.98 15.09
N GLN A 255 4.27 13.63 14.68
CA GLN A 255 3.55 14.64 15.46
C GLN A 255 2.46 14.05 16.38
N TYR A 256 2.26 12.72 16.36
CA TYR A 256 1.24 12.05 17.18
C TYR A 256 1.86 10.95 18.03
N ARG A 257 1.11 10.52 19.05
CA ARG A 257 1.56 9.53 20.02
C ARG A 257 1.25 8.11 19.61
N LEU A 258 0.17 7.91 18.83
CA LEU A 258 -0.21 6.60 18.31
C LEU A 258 -1.06 6.72 17.02
N THR A 259 -1.17 5.60 16.32
CA THR A 259 -2.12 5.44 15.20
C THR A 259 -2.92 4.14 15.36
N VAL A 260 -4.01 4.05 14.61
CA VAL A 260 -4.81 2.82 14.56
C VAL A 260 -4.87 2.25 13.14
N HIS A 261 -5.05 0.95 13.04
CA HIS A 261 -5.28 0.24 11.79
C HIS A 261 -6.68 -0.40 11.83
N VAL A 262 -7.51 -0.02 10.86
CA VAL A 262 -8.85 -0.56 10.68
C VAL A 262 -8.95 -1.08 9.25
N PRO A 263 -8.66 -2.36 9.00
CA PRO A 263 -8.70 -2.94 7.67
C PRO A 263 -10.13 -3.04 7.14
N ARG A 264 -10.28 -3.09 5.81
CA ARG A 264 -11.58 -3.28 5.15
C ARG A 264 -12.09 -4.70 5.34
N LYS A 265 -13.42 -4.87 5.38
CA LYS A 265 -14.10 -6.17 5.56
C LYS A 265 -13.56 -7.30 4.67
N PRO A 266 -13.26 -7.12 3.37
CA PRO A 266 -12.71 -8.17 2.53
C PRO A 266 -11.38 -8.75 3.08
N TYR A 267 -10.47 -7.91 3.56
CA TYR A 267 -9.20 -8.38 4.14
C TYR A 267 -9.40 -9.14 5.45
N VAL A 268 -10.33 -8.69 6.28
CA VAL A 268 -10.62 -9.37 7.56
C VAL A 268 -11.31 -10.71 7.37
N LYS A 269 -12.30 -10.77 6.47
CA LYS A 269 -13.20 -11.92 6.34
C LYS A 269 -12.74 -12.96 5.32
N MET A 270 -12.14 -12.52 4.22
CA MET A 270 -11.90 -13.38 3.07
C MET A 270 -10.43 -13.54 2.69
N LEU A 271 -9.56 -12.61 3.11
CA LEU A 271 -8.14 -12.60 2.79
C LEU A 271 -7.27 -12.59 4.05
N PRO A 272 -7.38 -13.63 4.90
CA PRO A 272 -6.59 -13.70 6.12
C PRO A 272 -5.10 -13.78 5.80
N GLY A 273 -4.29 -12.96 6.46
CA GLY A 273 -2.85 -12.86 6.25
C GLY A 273 -2.39 -11.55 5.61
N ILE A 274 -3.31 -10.75 5.05
CA ILE A 274 -2.97 -9.51 4.36
C ILE A 274 -3.22 -8.27 5.24
N PRO A 275 -2.16 -7.57 5.70
CA PRO A 275 -2.32 -6.39 6.56
C PRO A 275 -2.54 -5.09 5.79
N THR A 276 -2.36 -5.08 4.47
CA THR A 276 -2.23 -3.88 3.62
C THR A 276 -1.02 -3.01 3.99
N ILE A 277 -0.82 -1.88 3.29
CA ILE A 277 0.42 -1.07 3.44
C ILE A 277 0.54 -0.33 4.78
N ARG A 278 -0.58 0.07 5.41
CA ARG A 278 -0.57 0.98 6.56
C ARG A 278 0.22 0.48 7.78
N PRO A 279 0.13 -0.79 8.21
CA PRO A 279 0.98 -1.31 9.30
C PRO A 279 2.47 -1.20 9.01
N PHE A 280 2.90 -1.46 7.77
CA PHE A 280 4.30 -1.33 7.37
C PHE A 280 4.79 0.12 7.51
N GLU A 281 4.02 1.08 7.02
CA GLU A 281 4.34 2.51 7.12
C GLU A 281 4.40 2.99 8.57
N ALA A 282 3.39 2.64 9.37
CA ALA A 282 3.32 3.08 10.76
C ALA A 282 4.49 2.54 11.59
N MET A 283 4.75 1.25 11.50
CA MET A 283 5.84 0.62 12.22
C MET A 283 7.22 1.07 11.72
N ALA A 284 7.40 1.30 10.43
CA ALA A 284 8.64 1.89 9.89
C ALA A 284 8.93 3.27 10.50
N CYS A 285 7.90 4.10 10.65
CA CYS A 285 7.99 5.41 11.31
C CYS A 285 8.15 5.32 12.83
N GLY A 286 8.00 4.14 13.42
CA GLY A 286 8.10 3.94 14.86
C GLY A 286 6.96 4.58 15.64
N ILE A 287 5.79 4.77 15.03
CA ILE A 287 4.59 5.20 15.78
C ILE A 287 3.88 3.98 16.36
N PRO A 288 3.55 3.96 17.67
CA PRO A 288 2.76 2.88 18.27
C PRO A 288 1.47 2.63 17.51
N LEU A 289 1.17 1.35 17.21
CA LEU A 289 0.04 0.92 16.41
C LEU A 289 -0.92 0.04 17.22
N VAL A 290 -2.21 0.35 17.15
CA VAL A 290 -3.28 -0.57 17.59
C VAL A 290 -4.11 -0.98 16.37
N SER A 291 -4.23 -2.27 16.13
CA SER A 291 -5.03 -2.80 15.01
C SER A 291 -6.31 -3.44 15.50
N SER A 292 -7.42 -3.19 14.80
CA SER A 292 -8.60 -4.05 14.91
C SER A 292 -8.28 -5.44 14.36
N LEU A 293 -9.14 -6.41 14.66
CA LEU A 293 -8.88 -7.82 14.39
C LEU A 293 -8.72 -8.11 12.89
N TRP A 294 -7.60 -8.67 12.53
CA TRP A 294 -7.35 -9.39 11.29
C TRP A 294 -6.47 -10.61 11.60
N GLN A 295 -6.49 -11.63 10.75
CA GLN A 295 -5.74 -12.85 11.00
C GLN A 295 -4.38 -12.79 10.30
N ASP A 296 -3.31 -12.64 11.05
CA ASP A 296 -1.94 -12.76 10.53
C ASP A 296 -1.53 -14.25 10.46
N LYS A 297 -2.06 -14.94 9.43
CA LYS A 297 -1.74 -16.37 9.22
C LYS A 297 -0.30 -16.60 8.77
N GLU A 298 0.30 -15.60 8.19
CA GLU A 298 1.67 -15.67 7.64
C GLU A 298 2.73 -15.25 8.67
N ARG A 299 2.30 -14.83 9.85
CA ARG A 299 3.19 -14.40 10.95
C ARG A 299 4.15 -13.29 10.51
N LEU A 300 3.61 -12.30 9.82
CA LEU A 300 4.37 -11.14 9.37
C LEU A 300 4.84 -10.32 10.57
N PHE A 301 4.03 -10.23 11.62
CA PHE A 301 4.28 -9.43 12.82
C PHE A 301 4.03 -10.22 14.10
N GLU A 302 4.69 -9.82 15.19
CA GLU A 302 4.46 -10.38 16.52
C GLU A 302 3.40 -9.56 17.29
N ARG A 303 2.19 -10.14 17.42
CA ARG A 303 1.08 -9.53 18.16
C ARG A 303 1.45 -9.28 19.61
N GLY A 304 1.13 -8.08 20.13
CA GLY A 304 1.46 -7.69 21.51
C GLY A 304 2.91 -7.29 21.71
N GLN A 305 3.77 -7.48 20.68
CA GLN A 305 5.15 -7.01 20.69
C GLN A 305 5.34 -5.87 19.68
N ASP A 306 4.99 -6.08 18.41
CA ASP A 306 5.15 -5.09 17.35
C ASP A 306 4.03 -4.08 17.34
N HIS A 307 2.81 -4.55 17.64
CA HIS A 307 1.60 -3.74 17.74
C HIS A 307 0.57 -4.42 18.64
N LEU A 308 -0.39 -3.65 19.14
CA LEU A 308 -1.53 -4.21 19.88
C LEU A 308 -2.65 -4.62 18.94
N HIS A 309 -3.34 -5.71 19.27
CA HIS A 309 -4.45 -6.25 18.53
C HIS A 309 -5.69 -6.33 19.41
N VAL A 310 -6.84 -5.85 18.91
CA VAL A 310 -8.07 -5.79 19.67
C VAL A 310 -9.26 -6.33 18.87
N SER A 311 -10.21 -6.94 19.55
CA SER A 311 -11.35 -7.59 18.90
C SER A 311 -12.64 -6.76 18.89
N ASN A 312 -12.67 -5.66 19.66
CA ASN A 312 -13.85 -4.79 19.77
C ASN A 312 -13.45 -3.36 20.22
N GLY A 313 -14.42 -2.46 20.18
CA GLY A 313 -14.23 -1.06 20.54
C GLY A 313 -13.83 -0.82 22.01
N ILE A 314 -14.29 -1.66 22.94
CA ILE A 314 -13.88 -1.59 24.36
C ILE A 314 -12.37 -1.87 24.47
N GLY A 315 -11.91 -2.93 23.81
CA GLY A 315 -10.49 -3.28 23.75
C GLY A 315 -9.66 -2.18 23.07
N MET A 316 -10.19 -1.55 22.00
CA MET A 316 -9.52 -0.44 21.32
C MET A 316 -9.36 0.76 22.24
N ARG A 317 -10.43 1.17 22.92
CA ARG A 317 -10.38 2.26 23.90
C ARG A 317 -9.36 1.99 25.00
N LYS A 318 -9.35 0.76 25.55
CA LYS A 318 -8.37 0.38 26.57
C LYS A 318 -6.95 0.45 26.05
N ALA A 319 -6.66 -0.15 24.89
CA ALA A 319 -5.33 -0.16 24.30
C ALA A 319 -4.80 1.26 23.99
N ILE A 320 -5.67 2.15 23.49
CA ILE A 320 -5.32 3.55 23.27
C ILE A 320 -4.96 4.22 24.61
N ALA A 321 -5.78 4.05 25.65
CA ALA A 321 -5.54 4.62 26.97
C ALA A 321 -4.23 4.09 27.59
N ASP A 322 -3.98 2.78 27.50
CA ASP A 322 -2.75 2.16 28.01
C ASP A 322 -1.50 2.75 27.34
N ILE A 323 -1.48 2.90 26.00
CA ILE A 323 -0.36 3.50 25.26
C ILE A 323 -0.16 4.98 25.66
N LEU A 324 -1.24 5.73 25.86
CA LEU A 324 -1.16 7.14 26.23
C LEU A 324 -0.66 7.35 27.67
N GLN A 325 -0.92 6.40 28.56
CA GLN A 325 -0.53 6.47 29.98
C GLN A 325 0.82 5.81 30.27
N ASP A 326 1.19 4.78 29.51
CA ASP A 326 2.41 4.01 29.70
C ASP A 326 3.46 4.29 28.60
N GLN A 327 4.40 5.18 28.90
CA GLN A 327 5.51 5.53 27.99
C GLN A 327 6.43 4.33 27.69
N GLN A 328 6.57 3.38 28.61
CA GLN A 328 7.40 2.19 28.37
C GLN A 328 6.74 1.26 27.37
N LEU A 329 5.44 1.04 27.51
CA LEU A 329 4.65 0.30 26.52
C LEU A 329 4.73 0.95 25.14
N ALA A 330 4.51 2.26 25.06
CA ALA A 330 4.59 3.01 23.80
C ALA A 330 5.97 2.85 23.14
N SER A 331 7.06 3.04 23.90
CA SER A 331 8.44 2.90 23.40
C SER A 331 8.76 1.46 22.97
N LYS A 332 8.26 0.45 23.70
CA LYS A 332 8.46 -0.96 23.36
C LYS A 332 7.78 -1.30 22.03
N LEU A 333 6.50 -0.94 21.84
CA LEU A 333 5.78 -1.17 20.59
C LEU A 333 6.44 -0.46 19.40
N SER A 334 6.84 0.78 19.60
CA SER A 334 7.54 1.59 18.60
C SER A 334 8.86 0.94 18.15
N SER A 335 9.69 0.52 19.10
CA SER A 335 11.01 -0.07 18.80
C SER A 335 10.88 -1.46 18.18
N ASN A 336 9.99 -2.32 18.71
CA ASN A 336 9.81 -3.68 18.21
C ASN A 336 9.21 -3.69 16.80
N GLY A 337 8.09 -2.96 16.59
CA GLY A 337 7.47 -2.88 15.28
C GLY A 337 8.45 -2.38 14.21
N ARG A 338 9.23 -1.32 14.55
CA ARG A 338 10.25 -0.82 13.63
C ARG A 338 11.37 -1.85 13.38
N LYS A 339 11.81 -2.56 14.39
CA LYS A 339 12.81 -3.63 14.24
C LYS A 339 12.32 -4.70 13.27
N THR A 340 11.11 -5.21 13.44
CA THR A 340 10.49 -6.21 12.56
C THR A 340 10.43 -5.72 11.12
N ILE A 341 10.05 -4.44 10.88
CA ILE A 341 10.07 -3.88 9.54
C ILE A 341 11.47 -3.87 8.95
N LEU A 342 12.46 -3.38 9.67
CA LEU A 342 13.83 -3.26 9.18
C LEU A 342 14.48 -4.62 8.90
N GLU A 343 14.12 -5.64 9.65
CA GLU A 343 14.68 -7.00 9.50
C GLU A 343 14.01 -7.82 8.41
N ARG A 344 12.72 -7.51 8.03
CA ARG A 344 11.93 -8.43 7.20
C ARG A 344 11.08 -7.78 6.12
N HIS A 345 10.73 -6.49 6.25
CA HIS A 345 9.63 -5.90 5.48
C HIS A 345 9.96 -4.54 4.87
N THR A 346 11.21 -4.34 4.46
CA THR A 346 11.58 -3.16 3.65
C THR A 346 11.44 -3.45 2.15
N CYS A 347 11.34 -2.40 1.34
CA CYS A 347 11.38 -2.53 -0.11
C CYS A 347 12.66 -3.22 -0.61
N SER A 348 13.79 -3.11 0.11
CA SER A 348 15.01 -3.85 -0.19
C SER A 348 14.80 -5.36 -0.15
N HIS A 349 14.14 -5.90 0.89
CA HIS A 349 13.81 -7.32 0.97
C HIS A 349 12.89 -7.78 -0.18
N ARG A 350 12.00 -6.91 -0.65
CA ARG A 350 11.11 -7.25 -1.77
C ARG A 350 11.84 -7.23 -3.10
N VAL A 351 12.85 -6.37 -3.25
CA VAL A 351 13.71 -6.40 -4.43
C VAL A 351 14.60 -7.63 -4.41
N ASP A 352 15.15 -8.06 -3.23
CA ASP A 352 15.87 -9.35 -3.11
C ASP A 352 14.98 -10.51 -3.60
N GLN A 353 13.73 -10.58 -3.14
CA GLN A 353 12.78 -11.59 -3.58
C GLN A 353 12.48 -11.52 -5.08
N LEU A 354 12.30 -10.32 -5.62
CA LEU A 354 12.07 -10.14 -7.06
C LEU A 354 13.27 -10.65 -7.88
N GLU A 355 14.48 -10.29 -7.50
CA GLU A 355 15.71 -10.74 -8.19
C GLU A 355 15.83 -12.27 -8.15
N GLN A 356 15.55 -12.94 -7.03
CA GLN A 356 15.54 -14.38 -6.89
C GLN A 356 14.49 -15.03 -7.82
N ILE A 357 13.26 -14.49 -7.85
CA ILE A 357 12.20 -14.93 -8.77
C ILE A 357 12.66 -14.80 -10.24
N LEU A 358 13.34 -13.72 -10.56
CA LEU A 358 13.83 -13.47 -11.92
C LEU A 358 14.98 -14.38 -12.31
N LEU A 359 15.83 -14.77 -11.38
CA LEU A 359 16.91 -15.75 -11.58
C LEU A 359 16.39 -17.19 -11.67
N GLY A 360 15.13 -17.43 -11.34
CA GLY A 360 14.53 -18.78 -11.39
C GLY A 360 14.78 -19.62 -10.14
N GLU A 361 15.21 -19.01 -9.04
CA GLU A 361 15.39 -19.70 -7.77
C GLU A 361 14.00 -20.05 -7.18
N GLU A 362 13.72 -21.36 -7.11
CA GLU A 362 12.49 -21.87 -6.50
C GLU A 362 12.70 -21.92 -4.98
N GLY A 363 11.92 -21.13 -4.22
CA GLY A 363 11.96 -21.19 -2.76
C GLY A 363 11.80 -19.87 -2.01
N VAL A 364 11.33 -18.82 -2.68
CA VAL A 364 11.01 -17.54 -2.08
C VAL A 364 9.55 -17.45 -1.66
#